data_0cb4b2a64602e341ec1edbbcaf24f143
#
_entry.id   0cb4b2a64602e341ec1edbbcaf24f143
#
_cell.length_a   1.000
_cell.length_b   1.000
_cell.length_c   1.000
_cell.angle_alpha   90.00
_cell.angle_beta   90.00
_cell.angle_gamma   90.00
#
_symmetry.space_group_name_H-M   'P 1'
#
loop_
_entity.id
_entity.type
_entity.pdbx_description
1 polymer ?
#
loop_
_entity_poly.entity_id
_entity_poly.type
_entity_poly.pdbx_seq_one_letter_code
_entity_poly.pdbx_strand_id
1 'polypeptide(L)'
;MLLIFLVCVAILFVTINIRDSMQRPFHRERVNNFITAAKDLIQKNEQLEITEIGEGGRMKGGGWGNHIRFKSNLSEEKTVELIIPPLQAITGNDMIGKVSDSRITSYQFGFAQFGGDLLYTRPYDGNWELSVISQP
;
A
#
# COMPACT_ATOMS: atom_id res chain seq x y z
N MET A 1 43.06 -11.72 9.32
CA MET A 1 42.13 -11.75 8.14
C MET A 1 40.70 -12.06 8.56
N LEU A 2 40.42 -13.20 9.20
CA LEU A 2 39.07 -13.58 9.64
C LEU A 2 38.44 -12.55 10.59
N LEU A 3 39.19 -12.04 11.56
CA LEU A 3 38.71 -11.04 12.52
C LEU A 3 38.31 -9.73 11.84
N ILE A 4 39.08 -9.24 10.88
CA ILE A 4 38.82 -8.03 10.12
C ILE A 4 37.52 -8.22 9.30
N PHE A 5 37.34 -9.37 8.67
CA PHE A 5 36.17 -9.70 7.90
C PHE A 5 34.90 -9.71 8.79
N LEU A 6 34.96 -10.35 9.97
CA LEU A 6 33.88 -10.38 10.94
C LEU A 6 33.50 -8.98 11.44
N VAL A 7 34.50 -8.13 11.72
CA VAL A 7 34.27 -6.74 12.13
C VAL A 7 33.58 -5.94 11.01
N CYS A 8 34.04 -6.08 9.78
CA CYS A 8 33.40 -5.41 8.62
C CYS A 8 31.97 -5.85 8.41
N VAL A 9 31.69 -7.14 8.53
CA VAL A 9 30.34 -7.69 8.41
C VAL A 9 29.44 -7.16 9.55
N ALA A 10 29.94 -7.13 10.78
CA ALA A 10 29.20 -6.59 11.93
C ALA A 10 28.88 -5.10 11.76
N ILE A 11 29.86 -4.29 11.31
CA ILE A 11 29.66 -2.86 11.04
C ILE A 11 28.60 -2.66 9.94
N LEU A 12 28.71 -3.42 8.85
CA LEU A 12 27.75 -3.36 7.75
C LEU A 12 26.32 -3.69 8.23
N PHE A 13 26.19 -4.76 9.03
CA PHE A 13 24.91 -5.19 9.58
C PHE A 13 24.28 -4.13 10.50
N VAL A 14 25.09 -3.56 11.40
CA VAL A 14 24.65 -2.48 12.30
C VAL A 14 24.26 -1.24 11.50
N THR A 15 25.01 -0.85 10.48
CA THR A 15 24.71 0.32 9.64
C THR A 15 23.41 0.13 8.88
N ILE A 16 23.15 -1.04 8.31
CA ILE A 16 21.89 -1.36 7.62
C ILE A 16 20.72 -1.29 8.59
N ASN A 17 20.84 -1.88 9.77
CA ASN A 17 19.76 -1.86 10.77
C ASN A 17 19.45 -0.45 11.28
N ILE A 18 20.47 0.38 11.50
CA ILE A 18 20.29 1.79 11.89
C ILE A 18 19.59 2.56 10.79
N ARG A 19 20.01 2.41 9.54
CA ARG A 19 19.40 3.06 8.38
C ARG A 19 17.92 2.69 8.25
N ASP A 20 17.60 1.40 8.31
CA ASP A 20 16.23 0.91 8.22
C ASP A 20 15.36 1.46 9.37
N SER A 21 15.92 1.50 10.58
CA SER A 21 15.27 2.04 11.76
C SER A 21 14.99 3.56 11.65
N MET A 22 15.90 4.32 11.03
CA MET A 22 15.72 5.77 10.80
C MET A 22 14.71 6.08 9.69
N GLN A 23 14.61 5.26 8.66
CA GLN A 23 13.70 5.47 7.52
C GLN A 23 12.27 4.99 7.81
N ARG A 24 12.08 4.04 8.70
CA ARG A 24 10.79 3.43 9.01
C ARG A 24 9.73 4.43 9.50
N PRO A 25 10.02 5.41 10.38
CA PRO A 25 9.03 6.42 10.77
C PRO A 25 8.50 7.22 9.60
N PHE A 26 9.33 7.58 8.63
CA PHE A 26 8.94 8.27 7.41
C PHE A 26 7.95 7.43 6.57
N HIS A 27 8.27 6.16 6.34
CA HIS A 27 7.41 5.28 5.57
C HIS A 27 6.09 5.00 6.27
N ARG A 28 6.11 4.83 7.59
CA ARG A 28 4.92 4.67 8.41
C ARG A 28 4.00 5.89 8.32
N GLU A 29 4.53 7.08 8.48
CA GLU A 29 3.77 8.33 8.38
C GLU A 29 3.16 8.48 6.98
N ARG A 30 3.93 8.22 5.94
CA ARG A 30 3.49 8.29 4.55
C ARG A 30 2.31 7.35 4.26
N VAL A 31 2.40 6.11 4.72
CA VAL A 31 1.32 5.13 4.61
C VAL A 31 0.10 5.54 5.45
N ASN A 32 0.30 6.01 6.68
CA ASN A 32 -0.79 6.46 7.54
C ASN A 32 -1.55 7.65 6.93
N ASN A 33 -0.84 8.60 6.32
CA ASN A 33 -1.45 9.73 5.63
C ASN A 33 -2.26 9.27 4.41
N PHE A 34 -1.75 8.31 3.65
CA PHE A 34 -2.49 7.70 2.55
C PHE A 34 -3.76 6.99 3.03
N ILE A 35 -3.66 6.18 4.07
CA ILE A 35 -4.80 5.46 4.66
C ILE A 35 -5.86 6.44 5.18
N THR A 36 -5.46 7.53 5.82
CA THR A 36 -6.38 8.59 6.27
C THR A 36 -7.12 9.22 5.10
N ALA A 37 -6.41 9.56 4.02
CA ALA A 37 -7.01 10.12 2.82
C ALA A 37 -7.97 9.12 2.13
N ALA A 38 -7.59 7.86 2.04
CA ALA A 38 -8.43 6.80 1.48
C ALA A 38 -9.69 6.56 2.33
N LYS A 39 -9.54 6.53 3.65
CA LYS A 39 -10.65 6.42 4.59
C LYS A 39 -11.66 7.57 4.39
N ASP A 40 -11.19 8.80 4.35
CA ASP A 40 -12.03 9.97 4.15
C ASP A 40 -12.76 9.93 2.79
N LEU A 41 -12.07 9.52 1.74
CA LEU A 41 -12.63 9.35 0.40
C LEU A 41 -13.77 8.32 0.39
N ILE A 42 -13.57 7.17 1.02
CA ILE A 42 -14.55 6.09 1.10
C ILE A 42 -15.76 6.53 1.95
N GLN A 43 -15.52 7.13 3.11
CA GLN A 43 -16.59 7.56 4.04
C GLN A 43 -17.47 8.67 3.49
N LYS A 44 -16.98 9.50 2.57
CA LYS A 44 -17.78 10.55 1.92
C LYS A 44 -18.79 10.01 0.91
N ASN A 45 -18.66 8.76 0.51
CA ASN A 45 -19.55 8.14 -0.48
C ASN A 45 -20.50 7.15 0.19
N GLU A 46 -21.80 7.41 0.09
CA GLU A 46 -22.84 6.54 0.68
C GLU A 46 -22.92 5.15 0.04
N GLN A 47 -22.37 4.98 -1.16
CA GLN A 47 -22.31 3.70 -1.86
C GLN A 47 -21.15 2.80 -1.41
N LEU A 48 -20.28 3.31 -0.55
CA LEU A 48 -19.11 2.62 -0.05
C LEU A 48 -19.19 2.48 1.47
N GLU A 49 -18.77 1.32 1.99
CA GLU A 49 -18.74 1.02 3.43
C GLU A 49 -17.42 0.37 3.80
N ILE A 50 -16.69 0.97 4.73
CA ILE A 50 -15.47 0.37 5.27
C ILE A 50 -15.84 -0.80 6.17
N THR A 51 -15.27 -1.98 5.90
CA THR A 51 -15.46 -3.19 6.70
C THR A 51 -14.27 -3.48 7.60
N GLU A 52 -13.05 -3.06 7.22
CA GLU A 52 -11.84 -3.26 8.00
C GLU A 52 -10.78 -2.22 7.65
N ILE A 53 -10.07 -1.74 8.65
CA ILE A 53 -8.84 -0.96 8.48
C ILE A 53 -7.72 -1.70 9.22
N GLY A 54 -6.65 -2.02 8.49
CA GLY A 54 -5.49 -2.67 9.08
C GLY A 54 -4.71 -1.73 10.02
N GLU A 55 -3.95 -2.30 10.93
CA GLU A 55 -3.08 -1.55 11.83
C GLU A 55 -1.77 -1.12 11.17
N GLY A 56 -1.47 -1.71 10.02
CA GLY A 56 -0.21 -1.56 9.34
C GLY A 56 0.89 -2.43 9.91
N GLY A 57 1.95 -2.57 9.18
CA GLY A 57 3.05 -3.44 9.55
C GLY A 57 4.35 -3.13 8.82
N ARG A 58 5.42 -3.60 9.42
CA ARG A 58 6.77 -3.50 8.87
C ARG A 58 6.91 -4.38 7.65
N MET A 59 7.53 -3.84 6.63
CA MET A 59 7.96 -4.59 5.46
C MET A 59 9.45 -4.88 5.52
N LYS A 60 9.86 -5.94 4.85
CA LYS A 60 11.27 -6.29 4.67
C LYS A 60 12.02 -5.12 4.01
N GLY A 61 13.19 -4.74 4.53
CA GLY A 61 13.98 -3.63 4.00
C GLY A 61 13.63 -2.24 4.54
N GLY A 62 12.85 -2.13 5.64
CA GLY A 62 12.59 -0.86 6.35
C GLY A 62 11.32 -0.14 5.89
N GLY A 63 10.53 -0.73 5.00
CA GLY A 63 9.27 -0.18 4.56
C GLY A 63 8.11 -0.39 5.52
N TRP A 64 6.96 0.14 5.15
CA TRP A 64 5.69 0.02 5.86
C TRP A 64 4.54 -0.23 4.88
N GLY A 65 3.57 -1.02 5.29
CA GLY A 65 2.36 -1.30 4.52
C GLY A 65 1.12 -1.29 5.38
N ASN A 66 -0.03 -1.02 4.78
CA ASN A 66 -1.34 -1.13 5.40
C ASN A 66 -2.43 -1.37 4.35
N HIS A 67 -3.63 -1.68 4.80
CA HIS A 67 -4.78 -1.94 3.92
C HIS A 67 -6.09 -1.44 4.51
N ILE A 68 -7.07 -1.21 3.62
CA ILE A 68 -8.47 -0.98 3.95
C ILE A 68 -9.30 -1.98 3.16
N ARG A 69 -10.24 -2.65 3.82
CA ARG A 69 -11.28 -3.42 3.16
C ARG A 69 -12.60 -2.65 3.20
N PHE A 70 -13.27 -2.62 2.09
CA PHE A 70 -14.55 -1.93 1.97
C PHE A 70 -15.50 -2.65 1.01
N LYS A 71 -16.76 -2.36 1.16
CA LYS A 71 -17.83 -2.84 0.31
C LYS A 71 -18.34 -1.71 -0.57
N SER A 72 -18.56 -2.01 -1.85
CA SER A 72 -19.10 -1.07 -2.83
C SER A 72 -20.42 -1.59 -3.41
N ASN A 73 -21.42 -0.72 -3.45
CA ASN A 73 -22.66 -0.96 -4.19
C ASN A 73 -22.58 -0.50 -5.65
N LEU A 74 -21.44 0.06 -6.05
CA LEU A 74 -21.16 0.48 -7.42
C LEU A 74 -20.63 -0.69 -8.26
N SER A 75 -20.68 -0.52 -9.58
CA SER A 75 -19.98 -1.43 -10.50
C SER A 75 -18.47 -1.39 -10.30
N GLU A 76 -17.77 -2.38 -10.81
CA GLU A 76 -16.30 -2.42 -10.83
C GLU A 76 -15.72 -1.12 -11.39
N GLU A 77 -16.15 -0.72 -12.58
CA GLU A 77 -15.63 0.46 -13.30
C GLU A 77 -15.86 1.75 -12.52
N LYS A 78 -17.04 1.96 -11.98
CA LYS A 78 -17.36 3.15 -11.18
C LYS A 78 -16.59 3.21 -9.88
N THR A 79 -16.37 2.08 -9.23
CA THR A 79 -15.56 2.01 -8.01
C THR A 79 -14.10 2.39 -8.30
N VAL A 80 -13.52 1.86 -9.38
CA VAL A 80 -12.16 2.19 -9.81
C VAL A 80 -12.03 3.68 -10.15
N GLU A 81 -12.97 4.23 -10.92
CA GLU A 81 -12.98 5.65 -11.28
C GLU A 81 -13.12 6.58 -10.07
N LEU A 82 -13.81 6.14 -9.04
CA LEU A 82 -13.99 6.92 -7.82
C LEU A 82 -12.76 6.89 -6.90
N ILE A 83 -12.13 5.72 -6.76
CA ILE A 83 -11.10 5.47 -5.76
C ILE A 83 -9.70 5.81 -6.28
N ILE A 84 -9.35 5.40 -7.50
CA ILE A 84 -7.96 5.46 -7.96
C ILE A 84 -7.48 6.88 -8.28
N PRO A 85 -8.18 7.74 -9.05
CA PRO A 85 -7.63 9.03 -9.42
C PRO A 85 -7.22 9.93 -8.23
N PRO A 86 -8.03 10.08 -7.16
CA PRO A 86 -7.61 10.85 -5.99
C PRO A 86 -6.39 10.27 -5.27
N LEU A 87 -6.26 8.94 -5.25
CA LEU A 87 -5.12 8.27 -4.60
C LEU A 87 -3.86 8.31 -5.45
N GLN A 88 -3.98 8.25 -6.78
CA GLN A 88 -2.87 8.49 -7.70
C GLN A 88 -2.27 9.88 -7.54
N ALA A 89 -3.08 10.89 -7.25
CA ALA A 89 -2.60 12.23 -6.97
C ALA A 89 -1.65 12.27 -5.75
N ILE A 90 -1.83 11.36 -4.79
CA ILE A 90 -0.97 11.23 -3.61
C ILE A 90 0.31 10.47 -3.94
N THR A 91 0.22 9.40 -4.72
CA THR A 91 1.38 8.55 -5.07
C THR A 91 2.20 9.08 -6.25
N GLY A 92 1.59 9.91 -7.11
CA GLY A 92 2.29 10.67 -8.14
C GLY A 92 2.50 9.94 -9.48
N ASN A 93 1.74 8.90 -9.78
CA ASN A 93 1.82 8.19 -11.06
C ASN A 93 0.45 8.19 -11.75
N ASP A 94 0.41 8.60 -13.02
CA ASP A 94 -0.81 8.68 -13.83
C ASP A 94 -1.21 7.37 -14.50
N MET A 95 -0.37 6.33 -14.41
CA MET A 95 -0.63 5.04 -15.04
C MET A 95 -1.26 4.04 -14.06
N ILE A 96 -2.29 3.36 -14.55
CA ILE A 96 -2.94 2.24 -13.85
C ILE A 96 -2.58 0.96 -14.59
N GLY A 97 -1.98 -0.01 -13.87
CA GLY A 97 -1.81 -1.36 -14.34
C GLY A 97 -2.97 -2.24 -13.90
N LYS A 98 -3.62 -2.94 -14.81
CA LYS A 98 -4.62 -3.95 -14.49
C LYS A 98 -4.03 -5.34 -14.67
N VAL A 99 -4.07 -6.15 -13.61
CA VAL A 99 -3.62 -7.54 -13.62
C VAL A 99 -4.79 -8.44 -13.19
N SER A 100 -5.08 -9.45 -13.99
CA SER A 100 -6.12 -10.43 -13.68
C SER A 100 -5.55 -11.85 -13.79
N ASP A 101 -5.79 -12.65 -12.79
CA ASP A 101 -5.58 -14.10 -12.81
C ASP A 101 -6.91 -14.85 -12.68
N SER A 102 -6.90 -16.16 -12.36
CA SER A 102 -8.11 -16.96 -12.22
C SER A 102 -9.00 -16.57 -11.04
N ARG A 103 -8.48 -15.84 -10.05
CA ARG A 103 -9.17 -15.52 -8.79
C ARG A 103 -9.27 -14.03 -8.49
N ILE A 104 -8.25 -13.26 -8.80
CA ILE A 104 -8.10 -11.88 -8.38
C ILE A 104 -7.97 -10.96 -9.59
N THR A 105 -8.66 -9.82 -9.54
CA THR A 105 -8.38 -8.67 -10.39
C THR A 105 -7.82 -7.54 -9.53
N SER A 106 -6.66 -7.02 -9.91
CA SER A 106 -5.93 -5.97 -9.22
C SER A 106 -5.67 -4.80 -10.13
N TYR A 107 -5.92 -3.61 -9.61
CA TYR A 107 -5.55 -2.34 -10.23
C TYR A 107 -4.39 -1.74 -9.47
N GLN A 108 -3.22 -1.69 -10.10
CA GLN A 108 -1.99 -1.20 -9.50
C GLN A 108 -1.78 0.26 -9.86
N PHE A 109 -1.37 1.07 -8.90
CA PHE A 109 -1.09 2.50 -9.10
C PHE A 109 0.11 2.95 -8.24
N GLY A 110 0.70 4.09 -8.63
CA GLY A 110 1.87 4.61 -7.95
C GLY A 110 3.18 3.98 -8.42
N PHE A 111 4.18 4.03 -7.57
CA PHE A 111 5.52 3.52 -7.84
C PHE A 111 5.86 2.34 -6.92
N ALA A 112 6.92 1.60 -7.25
CA ALA A 112 7.41 0.51 -6.40
C ALA A 112 7.81 1.00 -4.99
N GLN A 113 8.28 2.25 -4.87
CA GLN A 113 8.65 2.87 -3.60
C GLN A 113 7.45 3.42 -2.82
N PHE A 114 6.40 3.84 -3.52
CA PHE A 114 5.16 4.31 -2.92
C PHE A 114 3.99 4.10 -3.88
N GLY A 115 3.21 3.10 -3.61
CA GLY A 115 2.09 2.74 -4.46
C GLY A 115 1.15 1.78 -3.78
N GLY A 116 0.12 1.37 -4.49
CA GLY A 116 -0.89 0.48 -3.97
C GLY A 116 -1.59 -0.36 -5.00
N ASP A 117 -2.44 -1.20 -4.49
CA ASP A 117 -3.32 -2.09 -5.23
C ASP A 117 -4.76 -1.92 -4.75
N LEU A 118 -5.67 -1.79 -5.70
CA LEU A 118 -7.10 -1.93 -5.45
C LEU A 118 -7.54 -3.25 -6.09
N LEU A 119 -7.94 -4.22 -5.27
CA LEU A 119 -8.24 -5.56 -5.75
C LEU A 119 -9.58 -6.11 -5.24
N TYR A 120 -10.13 -7.03 -6.00
CA TYR A 120 -11.25 -7.86 -5.59
C TYR A 120 -11.05 -9.32 -6.04
N THR A 121 -11.71 -10.23 -5.33
CA THR A 121 -11.75 -11.65 -5.69
C THR A 121 -12.91 -11.90 -6.66
N ARG A 122 -12.66 -12.60 -7.75
CA ARG A 122 -13.71 -12.94 -8.72
C ARG A 122 -14.60 -14.10 -8.25
N PRO A 123 -15.90 -14.11 -8.56
CA PRO A 123 -16.63 -13.09 -9.31
C PRO A 123 -16.81 -11.80 -8.50
N TYR A 124 -17.00 -10.68 -9.19
CA TYR A 124 -17.20 -9.38 -8.54
C TYR A 124 -18.48 -9.38 -7.68
N ASP A 125 -18.31 -9.12 -6.39
CA ASP A 125 -19.38 -9.11 -5.39
C ASP A 125 -19.47 -7.79 -4.60
N GLY A 126 -18.68 -6.80 -4.99
CA GLY A 126 -18.59 -5.51 -4.31
C GLY A 126 -17.60 -5.44 -3.15
N ASN A 127 -16.92 -6.53 -2.80
CA ASN A 127 -15.90 -6.55 -1.75
C ASN A 127 -14.52 -6.22 -2.32
N TRP A 128 -13.91 -5.15 -1.79
CA TRP A 128 -12.63 -4.63 -2.23
C TRP A 128 -11.60 -4.60 -1.11
N GLU A 129 -10.35 -4.73 -1.50
CA GLU A 129 -9.20 -4.44 -0.65
C GLU A 129 -8.29 -3.42 -1.32
N LEU A 130 -8.01 -2.34 -0.60
CA LEU A 130 -7.04 -1.31 -0.97
C LEU A 130 -5.80 -1.48 -0.10
N SER A 131 -4.68 -1.80 -0.72
CA SER A 131 -3.39 -1.94 -0.04
C SER A 131 -2.45 -0.82 -0.48
N VAL A 132 -1.60 -0.37 0.41
CA VAL A 132 -0.57 0.63 0.14
C VAL A 132 0.74 0.22 0.80
N ILE A 133 1.82 0.49 0.11
CA ILE A 133 3.19 0.30 0.61
C ILE A 133 4.03 1.55 0.39
N SER A 134 4.94 1.80 1.31
CA SER A 134 6.03 2.75 1.16
C SER A 134 7.34 2.10 1.61
N GLN A 135 8.34 2.13 0.75
CA GLN A 135 9.62 1.46 0.98
C GLN A 135 10.78 2.26 0.38
N PRO A 136 11.99 2.05 0.91
CA PRO A 136 13.19 2.70 0.40
C PRO A 136 13.46 2.44 -1.07
#